data_7c46cf3deb06d42d70b42ad5cbbc2afc
#
_entry.id   7c46cf3deb06d42d70b42ad5cbbc2afc
#
_cell.length_a   1.000
_cell.length_b   1.000
_cell.length_c   1.000
_cell.angle_alpha   90.00
_cell.angle_beta   90.00
_cell.angle_gamma   90.00
#
_symmetry.space_group_name_H-M   'P 1'
#
loop_
_entity.id
_entity.type
_entity.pdbx_description
1 polymer ?
#
loop_
_entity_poly.entity_id
_entity_poly.type
_entity_poly.pdbx_seq_one_letter_code
_entity_poly.pdbx_strand_id
1 'polypeptide(L)'
;MNTSRWSCTLFSVVLLLAAAAQAQDLSVIVVPPPEAPALTHTAQALVDAANARVPQLDTAGLLTQLKTQPQTVVLDVRTPAEVDYSGHIAAARFFNITRGLLEFRIEAAVPDKATPIVVYCGVSQRSPLAADTLAKLGYTNVKNYRDGFVNWMRAGLPIE
;
A
#
# COMPACT_ATOMS: atom_id res chain seq x y z
N MET A 1 -9.89 -36.96 -100.19
CA MET A 1 -8.58 -36.34 -100.32
C MET A 1 -8.71 -34.91 -99.81
N ASN A 2 -8.26 -34.60 -98.74
CA ASN A 2 -7.69 -33.40 -98.21
C ASN A 2 -7.95 -33.25 -96.72
N THR A 3 -6.93 -33.49 -96.01
CA THR A 3 -6.88 -33.44 -94.56
C THR A 3 -6.52 -32.04 -94.13
N SER A 4 -7.38 -31.31 -93.42
CA SER A 4 -7.01 -30.06 -92.81
C SER A 4 -6.92 -30.24 -91.30
N ARG A 5 -5.69 -30.07 -90.83
CA ARG A 5 -5.32 -30.13 -89.42
C ARG A 5 -5.72 -28.83 -88.70
N TRP A 6 -6.52 -28.92 -87.66
CA TRP A 6 -6.81 -27.86 -86.80
C TRP A 6 -5.87 -27.92 -85.61
N SER A 7 -5.01 -26.92 -85.50
CA SER A 7 -4.10 -26.70 -84.34
C SER A 7 -4.84 -25.89 -83.28
N CYS A 8 -5.13 -26.52 -82.22
CA CYS A 8 -5.77 -25.88 -81.09
C CYS A 8 -4.67 -25.43 -80.14
N THR A 9 -4.35 -24.12 -80.16
CA THR A 9 -3.46 -23.52 -79.23
C THR A 9 -4.24 -23.13 -77.97
N LEU A 10 -4.03 -23.89 -76.88
CA LEU A 10 -4.52 -23.62 -75.56
C LEU A 10 -3.70 -22.45 -74.95
N PHE A 11 -4.31 -21.31 -74.87
CA PHE A 11 -3.79 -20.20 -74.05
C PHE A 11 -4.13 -20.51 -72.58
N SER A 12 -3.14 -20.99 -71.84
CA SER A 12 -3.25 -21.05 -70.38
C SER A 12 -3.06 -19.65 -69.80
N VAL A 13 -4.16 -19.04 -69.42
CA VAL A 13 -4.11 -17.84 -68.59
C VAL A 13 -3.84 -18.27 -67.18
N VAL A 14 -2.59 -18.11 -66.74
CA VAL A 14 -2.21 -18.27 -65.37
C VAL A 14 -2.63 -16.99 -64.62
N LEU A 15 -3.73 -17.06 -63.92
CA LEU A 15 -4.19 -15.99 -63.02
C LEU A 15 -3.33 -16.03 -61.73
N LEU A 16 -2.28 -15.20 -61.67
CA LEU A 16 -1.53 -14.94 -60.44
C LEU A 16 -2.40 -14.11 -59.49
N LEU A 17 -3.06 -14.77 -58.57
CA LEU A 17 -3.65 -14.13 -57.41
C LEU A 17 -2.50 -13.65 -56.49
N ALA A 18 -2.10 -12.41 -56.64
CA ALA A 18 -1.28 -11.77 -55.65
C ALA A 18 -2.13 -11.49 -54.39
N ALA A 19 -2.04 -12.39 -53.40
CA ALA A 19 -2.55 -12.12 -52.07
C ALA A 19 -1.71 -10.99 -51.45
N ALA A 20 -2.22 -9.77 -51.54
CA ALA A 20 -1.69 -8.67 -50.77
C ALA A 20 -1.94 -9.00 -49.30
N ALA A 21 -0.91 -9.46 -48.59
CA ALA A 21 -0.91 -9.56 -47.16
C ALA A 21 -1.04 -8.13 -46.64
N GLN A 22 -2.24 -7.73 -46.23
CA GLN A 22 -2.45 -6.54 -45.44
C GLN A 22 -1.72 -6.77 -44.12
N ALA A 23 -0.52 -6.20 -43.98
CA ALA A 23 0.10 -6.02 -42.68
C ALA A 23 -0.85 -5.11 -41.88
N GLN A 24 -1.63 -5.75 -40.99
CA GLN A 24 -2.37 -5.00 -39.98
C GLN A 24 -1.32 -4.29 -39.14
N ASP A 25 -1.27 -2.98 -39.31
CA ASP A 25 -0.49 -2.10 -38.46
C ASP A 25 -1.04 -2.25 -37.03
N LEU A 26 -0.38 -3.11 -36.23
CA LEU A 26 -0.58 -3.20 -34.81
C LEU A 26 0.11 -1.96 -34.19
N SER A 27 -0.35 -0.78 -34.56
CA SER A 27 -0.04 0.41 -33.80
C SER A 27 -0.56 0.16 -32.38
N VAL A 28 0.36 -0.20 -31.51
CA VAL A 28 0.09 -0.27 -30.07
C VAL A 28 -0.53 1.07 -29.71
N ILE A 29 -1.82 1.05 -29.39
CA ILE A 29 -2.49 2.24 -28.83
C ILE A 29 -1.81 2.46 -27.49
N VAL A 30 -0.76 3.26 -27.48
CA VAL A 30 -0.18 3.77 -26.23
C VAL A 30 -1.22 4.72 -25.66
N VAL A 31 -2.10 4.16 -24.83
CA VAL A 31 -2.97 5.00 -24.01
C VAL A 31 -2.02 5.74 -23.06
N PRO A 32 -1.89 7.06 -23.17
CA PRO A 32 -1.08 7.79 -22.20
C PRO A 32 -1.65 7.50 -20.82
N PRO A 33 -0.82 7.30 -19.79
CA PRO A 33 -1.31 7.13 -18.44
C PRO A 33 -2.23 8.31 -18.14
N PRO A 34 -3.37 8.07 -17.45
CA PRO A 34 -4.26 9.17 -17.06
C PRO A 34 -3.41 10.23 -16.38
N GLU A 35 -3.55 11.46 -16.80
CA GLU A 35 -2.84 12.60 -16.21
C GLU A 35 -3.14 12.56 -14.71
N ALA A 36 -2.09 12.25 -13.92
CA ALA A 36 -2.26 12.15 -12.47
C ALA A 36 -2.79 13.52 -12.02
N PRO A 37 -3.92 13.55 -11.28
CA PRO A 37 -4.42 14.81 -10.75
C PRO A 37 -3.27 15.48 -10.04
N ALA A 38 -3.02 16.75 -10.33
CA ALA A 38 -1.95 17.52 -9.71
C ALA A 38 -2.04 17.27 -8.19
N LEU A 39 -1.03 16.57 -7.62
CA LEU A 39 -1.02 16.26 -6.21
C LEU A 39 -0.95 17.58 -5.45
N THR A 40 -2.10 18.08 -5.03
CA THR A 40 -2.22 19.32 -4.26
C THR A 40 -1.71 19.16 -2.83
N HIS A 41 -1.36 17.91 -2.41
CA HIS A 41 -0.94 17.60 -1.07
C HIS A 41 0.45 16.95 -1.04
N THR A 42 1.35 17.54 -0.28
CA THR A 42 2.63 16.89 0.05
C THR A 42 2.42 15.79 1.08
N ALA A 43 3.38 14.87 1.22
CA ALA A 43 3.34 13.86 2.28
C ALA A 43 3.23 14.51 3.67
N GLN A 44 3.91 15.65 3.88
CA GLN A 44 3.82 16.40 5.14
C GLN A 44 2.40 16.92 5.40
N ALA A 45 1.73 17.49 4.41
CA ALA A 45 0.36 17.97 4.55
C ALA A 45 -0.62 16.82 4.92
N LEU A 46 -0.41 15.61 4.40
CA LEU A 46 -1.20 14.44 4.79
C LEU A 46 -0.94 14.04 6.25
N VAL A 47 0.33 14.06 6.68
CA VAL A 47 0.70 13.77 8.08
C VAL A 47 0.10 14.81 9.03
N ASP A 48 0.18 16.10 8.69
CA ASP A 48 -0.37 17.19 9.51
C ASP A 48 -1.89 17.08 9.63
N ALA A 49 -2.57 16.80 8.54
CA ALA A 49 -4.01 16.56 8.52
C ALA A 49 -4.42 15.32 9.35
N ALA A 50 -3.63 14.25 9.32
CA ALA A 50 -3.86 13.06 10.15
C ALA A 50 -3.62 13.38 11.64
N ASN A 51 -2.55 14.09 11.98
CA ASN A 51 -2.25 14.51 13.35
C ASN A 51 -3.35 15.40 13.94
N ALA A 52 -3.98 16.25 13.14
CA ALA A 52 -5.09 17.09 13.59
C ALA A 52 -6.37 16.29 13.93
N ARG A 53 -6.55 15.10 13.34
CA ARG A 53 -7.75 14.28 13.55
C ARG A 53 -7.59 13.21 14.62
N VAL A 54 -6.36 12.73 14.83
CA VAL A 54 -6.07 11.59 15.71
C VAL A 54 -5.56 12.08 17.06
N PRO A 55 -6.08 11.57 18.20
CA PRO A 55 -5.53 11.84 19.52
C PRO A 55 -4.05 11.47 19.61
N GLN A 56 -3.25 12.34 20.21
CA GLN A 56 -1.81 12.20 20.33
C GLN A 56 -1.40 11.80 21.74
N LEU A 57 -0.46 10.86 21.87
CA LEU A 57 0.22 10.51 23.12
C LEU A 57 1.71 10.86 23.01
N ASP A 58 2.24 11.42 24.07
CA ASP A 58 3.68 11.47 24.33
C ASP A 58 4.13 10.22 25.12
N THR A 59 5.43 10.16 25.42
CA THR A 59 6.02 9.04 26.15
C THR A 59 5.39 8.86 27.54
N ALA A 60 5.13 9.93 28.27
CA ALA A 60 4.50 9.85 29.60
C ALA A 60 3.06 9.34 29.52
N GLY A 61 2.31 9.81 28.52
CA GLY A 61 0.96 9.36 28.24
C GLY A 61 0.90 7.88 27.85
N LEU A 62 1.84 7.41 27.02
CA LEU A 62 1.93 5.98 26.66
C LEU A 62 2.24 5.12 27.88
N LEU A 63 3.23 5.49 28.69
CA LEU A 63 3.56 4.75 29.92
C LEU A 63 2.37 4.69 30.87
N THR A 64 1.63 5.80 31.04
CA THR A 64 0.43 5.83 31.86
C THR A 64 -0.66 4.91 31.30
N GLN A 65 -0.90 4.97 29.99
CA GLN A 65 -1.92 4.12 29.35
C GLN A 65 -1.59 2.64 29.49
N LEU A 66 -0.34 2.24 29.28
CA LEU A 66 0.08 0.82 29.43
C LEU A 66 -0.11 0.31 30.85
N LYS A 67 0.09 1.17 31.86
CA LYS A 67 -0.13 0.81 33.28
C LYS A 67 -1.61 0.72 33.63
N THR A 68 -2.44 1.63 33.14
CA THR A 68 -3.86 1.75 33.54
C THR A 68 -4.80 0.94 32.66
N GLN A 69 -4.37 0.61 31.43
CA GLN A 69 -5.13 -0.12 30.43
C GLN A 69 -4.29 -1.24 29.81
N PRO A 70 -4.01 -2.33 30.54
CA PRO A 70 -3.13 -3.41 30.08
C PRO A 70 -3.66 -4.13 28.82
N GLN A 71 -4.95 -3.98 28.50
CA GLN A 71 -5.56 -4.48 27.27
C GLN A 71 -5.20 -3.65 26.02
N THR A 72 -4.49 -2.51 26.18
CA THR A 72 -4.08 -1.69 25.06
C THR A 72 -3.19 -2.45 24.08
N VAL A 73 -3.57 -2.45 22.83
CA VAL A 73 -2.74 -2.94 21.72
C VAL A 73 -1.71 -1.89 21.37
N VAL A 74 -0.44 -2.27 21.37
CA VAL A 74 0.67 -1.45 20.86
C VAL A 74 0.98 -1.93 19.45
N LEU A 75 0.63 -1.11 18.46
CA LEU A 75 0.72 -1.44 17.05
C LEU A 75 1.93 -0.73 16.40
N ASP A 76 2.92 -1.52 16.01
CA ASP A 76 4.09 -1.06 15.26
C ASP A 76 3.81 -1.14 13.76
N VAL A 77 3.90 -0.01 13.07
CA VAL A 77 3.72 0.03 11.61
C VAL A 77 5.04 0.13 10.83
N ARG A 78 6.16 -0.15 11.50
CA ARG A 78 7.47 -0.31 10.86
C ARG A 78 7.52 -1.61 10.05
N THR A 79 8.53 -1.75 9.22
CA THR A 79 8.80 -3.01 8.52
C THR A 79 9.32 -4.07 9.50
N PRO A 80 9.13 -5.38 9.22
CA PRO A 80 9.74 -6.45 10.03
C PRO A 80 11.26 -6.28 10.18
N ALA A 81 11.97 -5.91 9.12
CA ALA A 81 13.41 -5.68 9.18
C ALA A 81 13.82 -4.56 10.15
N GLU A 82 13.01 -3.49 10.29
CA GLU A 82 13.25 -2.45 11.30
C GLU A 82 13.05 -2.99 12.71
N VAL A 83 12.04 -3.85 12.90
CA VAL A 83 11.74 -4.49 14.19
C VAL A 83 12.83 -5.50 14.55
N ASP A 84 13.20 -6.37 13.63
CA ASP A 84 14.26 -7.39 13.83
C ASP A 84 15.61 -6.75 14.17
N TYR A 85 15.91 -5.58 13.58
CA TYR A 85 17.15 -4.86 13.81
C TYR A 85 17.21 -4.14 15.16
N SER A 86 16.12 -3.54 15.60
CA SER A 86 16.13 -2.61 16.72
C SER A 86 15.20 -2.97 17.88
N GLY A 87 14.44 -4.08 17.77
CA GLY A 87 13.41 -4.46 18.72
C GLY A 87 12.15 -3.61 18.60
N HIS A 88 11.25 -3.74 19.57
CA HIS A 88 9.97 -3.04 19.64
C HIS A 88 9.66 -2.59 21.08
N ILE A 89 8.66 -1.73 21.22
CA ILE A 89 8.17 -1.32 22.56
C ILE A 89 7.64 -2.55 23.29
N ALA A 90 8.20 -2.85 24.47
CA ALA A 90 7.74 -3.93 25.32
C ALA A 90 6.30 -3.68 25.79
N ALA A 91 5.38 -4.55 25.40
CA ALA A 91 3.97 -4.43 25.73
C ALA A 91 3.27 -5.80 25.75
N ALA A 92 2.34 -5.98 26.70
CA ALA A 92 1.60 -7.24 26.86
C ALA A 92 0.81 -7.66 25.60
N ARG A 93 0.38 -6.68 24.79
CA ARG A 93 -0.33 -6.90 23.52
C ARG A 93 0.36 -6.13 22.41
N PHE A 94 1.39 -6.70 21.85
CA PHE A 94 2.15 -6.15 20.73
C PHE A 94 1.73 -6.80 19.41
N PHE A 95 1.60 -5.97 18.35
CA PHE A 95 1.47 -6.42 16.98
C PHE A 95 2.36 -5.59 16.06
N ASN A 96 3.04 -6.26 15.12
CA ASN A 96 3.70 -5.58 14.01
C ASN A 96 2.89 -5.80 12.72
N ILE A 97 2.36 -4.73 12.17
CA ILE A 97 1.69 -4.72 10.87
C ILE A 97 2.25 -3.56 10.06
N THR A 98 3.09 -3.88 9.07
CA THR A 98 3.68 -2.86 8.19
C THR A 98 2.60 -1.93 7.63
N ARG A 99 2.87 -0.61 7.60
CA ARG A 99 1.89 0.42 7.18
C ARG A 99 1.14 0.05 5.87
N GLY A 100 1.84 -0.50 4.88
CA GLY A 100 1.25 -0.87 3.59
C GLY A 100 0.35 -2.11 3.60
N LEU A 101 0.28 -2.84 4.71
CA LEU A 101 -0.58 -4.03 4.88
C LEU A 101 -1.64 -3.84 5.96
N LEU A 102 -1.72 -2.64 6.55
CA LEU A 102 -2.56 -2.38 7.71
C LEU A 102 -4.03 -2.70 7.45
N GLU A 103 -4.59 -2.17 6.36
CA GLU A 103 -5.99 -2.29 6.00
C GLU A 103 -6.42 -3.76 5.79
N PHE A 104 -5.50 -4.60 5.33
CA PHE A 104 -5.77 -6.00 5.01
C PHE A 104 -5.60 -6.95 6.21
N ARG A 105 -4.88 -6.52 7.26
CA ARG A 105 -4.49 -7.41 8.36
C ARG A 105 -5.07 -7.02 9.71
N ILE A 106 -5.45 -5.77 9.90
CA ILE A 106 -5.83 -5.28 11.23
C ILE A 106 -7.09 -5.95 11.77
N GLU A 107 -8.08 -6.24 10.94
CA GLU A 107 -9.33 -6.86 11.40
C GLU A 107 -9.13 -8.29 11.91
N ALA A 108 -8.21 -9.04 11.31
CA ALA A 108 -7.86 -10.37 11.81
C ALA A 108 -7.05 -10.31 13.12
N ALA A 109 -6.18 -9.30 13.28
CA ALA A 109 -5.36 -9.13 14.48
C ALA A 109 -6.14 -8.53 15.66
N VAL A 110 -7.02 -7.57 15.37
CA VAL A 110 -7.81 -6.82 16.37
C VAL A 110 -9.25 -6.70 15.86
N PRO A 111 -10.07 -7.75 15.99
CA PRO A 111 -11.43 -7.77 15.45
C PRO A 111 -12.40 -6.82 16.16
N ASP A 112 -12.20 -6.56 17.45
CA ASP A 112 -13.03 -5.62 18.21
C ASP A 112 -12.58 -4.16 17.94
N LYS A 113 -13.46 -3.40 17.27
CA LYS A 113 -13.24 -2.00 16.90
C LYS A 113 -13.16 -1.04 18.11
N ALA A 114 -13.62 -1.45 19.29
CA ALA A 114 -13.54 -0.67 20.53
C ALA A 114 -12.22 -0.87 21.29
N THR A 115 -11.41 -1.85 20.89
CA THR A 115 -10.11 -2.11 21.52
C THR A 115 -9.24 -0.85 21.52
N PRO A 116 -8.64 -0.48 22.67
CA PRO A 116 -7.70 0.62 22.71
C PRO A 116 -6.42 0.26 21.93
N ILE A 117 -6.07 1.09 20.97
CA ILE A 117 -4.89 0.90 20.11
C ILE A 117 -4.00 2.15 20.20
N VAL A 118 -2.71 1.95 20.48
CA VAL A 118 -1.69 2.97 20.30
C VAL A 118 -0.80 2.59 19.13
N VAL A 119 -0.77 3.43 18.10
CA VAL A 119 0.01 3.21 16.89
C VAL A 119 1.32 3.98 16.96
N TYR A 120 2.42 3.35 16.57
CA TYR A 120 3.71 4.02 16.45
C TYR A 120 4.50 3.57 15.23
N CYS A 121 5.52 4.36 14.88
CA CYS A 121 6.59 4.00 13.94
C CYS A 121 7.94 4.54 14.44
N GLY A 122 8.94 4.62 13.58
CA GLY A 122 10.26 5.11 13.98
C GLY A 122 10.25 6.55 14.49
N VAL A 123 9.71 7.50 13.72
CA VAL A 123 9.79 8.96 13.97
C VAL A 123 8.45 9.68 13.73
N SER A 124 7.34 8.99 13.94
CA SER A 124 5.96 9.55 13.83
C SER A 124 5.60 10.17 12.47
N GLN A 125 6.08 9.61 11.37
CA GLN A 125 5.65 10.01 10.02
C GLN A 125 4.60 9.03 9.43
N ARG A 126 4.78 7.74 9.66
CA ARG A 126 3.87 6.69 9.17
C ARG A 126 2.69 6.44 10.11
N SER A 127 2.93 6.56 11.43
CA SER A 127 1.92 6.22 12.44
C SER A 127 0.72 7.16 12.49
N PRO A 128 0.81 8.48 12.26
CA PRO A 128 -0.39 9.32 12.16
C PRO A 128 -1.32 8.89 11.04
N LEU A 129 -0.75 8.60 9.86
CA LEU A 129 -1.51 8.12 8.70
C LEU A 129 -2.14 6.75 8.97
N ALA A 130 -1.44 5.88 9.70
CA ALA A 130 -1.97 4.59 10.13
C ALA A 130 -3.15 4.75 11.09
N ALA A 131 -3.01 5.60 12.09
CA ALA A 131 -4.04 5.86 13.09
C ALA A 131 -5.30 6.51 12.46
N ASP A 132 -5.13 7.45 11.53
CA ASP A 132 -6.23 8.03 10.74
C ASP A 132 -6.94 6.99 9.87
N THR A 133 -6.17 6.05 9.28
CA THR A 133 -6.74 4.91 8.54
C THR A 133 -7.57 4.01 9.45
N LEU A 134 -7.06 3.66 10.64
CA LEU A 134 -7.81 2.85 11.60
C LEU A 134 -9.11 3.52 12.03
N ALA A 135 -9.09 4.82 12.29
CA ALA A 135 -10.31 5.58 12.60
C ALA A 135 -11.34 5.50 11.45
N LYS A 136 -10.88 5.62 10.20
CA LYS A 136 -11.75 5.45 9.00
C LYS A 136 -12.27 4.02 8.84
N LEU A 137 -11.55 3.02 9.31
CA LEU A 137 -12.00 1.63 9.36
C LEU A 137 -12.96 1.34 10.53
N GLY A 138 -13.32 2.35 11.32
CA GLY A 138 -14.29 2.25 12.41
C GLY A 138 -13.70 1.90 13.78
N TYR A 139 -12.38 1.89 13.95
CA TYR A 139 -11.76 1.76 15.27
C TYR A 139 -11.96 3.04 16.07
N THR A 140 -12.64 2.94 17.21
CA THR A 140 -13.10 4.12 17.97
C THR A 140 -12.15 4.61 19.05
N ASN A 141 -11.12 3.82 19.38
CA ASN A 141 -10.19 4.12 20.47
C ASN A 141 -8.73 4.01 19.98
N VAL A 142 -8.37 4.84 19.02
CA VAL A 142 -7.03 4.87 18.40
C VAL A 142 -6.31 6.15 18.80
N LYS A 143 -5.04 6.00 19.16
CA LYS A 143 -4.13 7.13 19.44
C LYS A 143 -2.80 6.95 18.72
N ASN A 144 -2.17 8.05 18.32
CA ASN A 144 -0.83 8.04 17.77
C ASN A 144 0.20 8.33 18.89
N TYR A 145 1.23 7.48 19.00
CA TYR A 145 2.40 7.81 19.82
C TYR A 145 3.34 8.74 19.03
N ARG A 146 3.26 10.02 19.35
CA ARG A 146 3.89 11.09 18.57
C ARG A 146 5.41 11.14 18.66
N ASP A 147 6.01 10.64 19.77
CA ASP A 147 7.45 10.71 19.96
C ASP A 147 8.21 9.62 19.15
N GLY A 148 7.52 8.52 18.81
CA GLY A 148 8.04 7.44 17.99
C GLY A 148 9.10 6.56 18.70
N PHE A 149 9.42 5.43 18.07
CA PHE A 149 10.29 4.41 18.65
C PHE A 149 11.71 4.90 18.92
N VAL A 150 12.23 5.79 18.08
CA VAL A 150 13.59 6.36 18.28
C VAL A 150 13.71 7.10 19.59
N ASN A 151 12.69 7.88 19.98
CA ASN A 151 12.69 8.58 21.25
C ASN A 151 12.44 7.63 22.43
N TRP A 152 11.65 6.58 22.26
CA TRP A 152 11.49 5.52 23.24
C TRP A 152 12.83 4.86 23.60
N MET A 153 13.61 4.46 22.59
CA MET A 153 14.95 3.91 22.79
C MET A 153 15.92 4.91 23.46
N ARG A 154 15.91 6.16 23.00
CA ARG A 154 16.78 7.22 23.60
C ARG A 154 16.46 7.50 25.07
N ALA A 155 15.23 7.30 25.47
CA ALA A 155 14.80 7.41 26.87
C ALA A 155 15.18 6.17 27.71
N GLY A 156 15.84 5.15 27.13
CA GLY A 156 16.23 3.92 27.83
C GLY A 156 15.03 3.09 28.32
N LEU A 157 13.89 3.20 27.65
CA LEU A 157 12.67 2.51 28.02
C LEU A 157 12.67 1.05 27.52
N PRO A 158 11.88 0.15 28.14
CA PRO A 158 11.89 -1.28 27.84
C PRO A 158 11.59 -1.58 26.39
N ILE A 159 12.44 -2.41 25.77
CA ILE A 159 12.28 -2.96 24.41
C ILE A 159 12.43 -4.48 24.45
N GLU A 160 11.78 -5.18 23.51
CA GLU A 160 11.85 -6.62 23.26
C GLU A 160 12.24 -6.89 21.80
#